data_b559d71808baf4ed3f1608975cc061d8
#
_entry.id   b559d71808baf4ed3f1608975cc061d8
#
_cell.length_a   1.000
_cell.length_b   1.000
_cell.length_c   1.000
_cell.angle_alpha   90.00
_cell.angle_beta   90.00
_cell.angle_gamma   90.00
#
_symmetry.space_group_name_H-M   'P 1'
#
loop_
_entity.id
_entity.type
_entity.pdbx_description
1 polymer ?
#
loop_
_entity_poly.entity_id
_entity_poly.type
_entity_poly.pdbx_seq_one_letter_code
_entity_poly.pdbx_strand_id
1 'polypeptide(L)'
;MTKEYSDETAEQVRNKTTEIFIQFQQTPSFSKMFKYCQQEAEYIVDALGDFLYNYELIEPEAWTTDQFVGQVYNIQRKCMYSTNFFKALPKIIYHFSIFCEKNNIGAFKKEKIETYQQELREGYYDDTFHSSWEEGYQIRKKNYENWF
;
A
#
# COMPACT_ATOMS: atom_id res chain seq x y z
N MET A 1 21.42 3.16 19.51
CA MET A 1 21.74 4.03 18.38
C MET A 1 20.49 4.45 17.64
N THR A 2 20.37 5.72 17.34
CA THR A 2 19.25 6.26 16.58
C THR A 2 19.50 5.96 15.12
N LYS A 3 18.48 5.43 14.43
CA LYS A 3 18.55 5.25 12.98
C LYS A 3 18.43 6.62 12.31
N GLU A 4 19.23 6.83 11.30
CA GLU A 4 19.20 8.04 10.52
C GLU A 4 18.93 7.72 9.05
N TYR A 5 18.28 8.64 8.35
CA TYR A 5 18.07 8.53 6.91
C TYR A 5 19.41 8.52 6.18
N SER A 6 19.54 7.65 5.19
CA SER A 6 20.64 7.72 4.26
C SER A 6 20.16 7.38 2.84
N ASP A 7 20.74 8.06 1.86
CA ASP A 7 20.40 7.82 0.45
C ASP A 7 20.79 6.39 0.04
N GLU A 8 21.89 5.89 0.57
CA GLU A 8 22.35 4.52 0.30
C GLU A 8 21.31 3.50 0.78
N THR A 9 20.82 3.64 2.00
CA THR A 9 19.80 2.74 2.54
C THR A 9 18.48 2.89 1.77
N ALA A 10 18.11 4.11 1.39
CA ALA A 10 16.90 4.35 0.59
C ALA A 10 16.96 3.58 -0.73
N GLU A 11 18.12 3.57 -1.39
CA GLU A 11 18.30 2.81 -2.63
C GLU A 11 18.19 1.30 -2.38
N GLN A 12 18.77 0.81 -1.29
CA GLN A 12 18.69 -0.59 -0.90
C GLN A 12 17.21 -0.99 -0.64
N VAL A 13 16.46 -0.12 0.01
CA VAL A 13 15.03 -0.36 0.27
C VAL A 13 14.25 -0.45 -1.04
N ARG A 14 14.52 0.44 -2.00
CA ARG A 14 13.87 0.38 -3.31
C ARG A 14 14.17 -0.92 -4.03
N ASN A 15 15.43 -1.35 -3.99
CA ASN A 15 15.83 -2.61 -4.63
C ASN A 15 15.15 -3.82 -3.99
N LYS A 16 15.10 -3.88 -2.66
CA LYS A 16 14.40 -4.95 -1.93
C LYS A 16 12.90 -4.93 -2.22
N THR A 17 12.30 -3.76 -2.22
CA THR A 17 10.88 -3.59 -2.51
C THR A 17 10.56 -4.10 -3.91
N THR A 18 11.41 -3.77 -4.90
CA THR A 18 11.25 -4.25 -6.27
C THR A 18 11.33 -5.78 -6.34
N GLU A 19 12.29 -6.39 -5.65
CA GLU A 19 12.41 -7.84 -5.61
C GLU A 19 11.15 -8.51 -5.02
N ILE A 20 10.64 -7.95 -3.94
CA ILE A 20 9.41 -8.43 -3.31
C ILE A 20 8.23 -8.29 -4.27
N PHE A 21 8.14 -7.16 -4.96
CA PHE A 21 7.07 -6.93 -5.93
C PHE A 21 7.12 -7.92 -7.08
N ILE A 22 8.29 -8.24 -7.59
CA ILE A 22 8.45 -9.22 -8.67
C ILE A 22 7.89 -10.59 -8.24
N GLN A 23 8.14 -10.99 -7.00
CA GLN A 23 7.57 -12.23 -6.46
C GLN A 23 6.05 -12.15 -6.35
N PHE A 24 5.53 -11.02 -5.91
CA PHE A 24 4.08 -10.79 -5.82
C PHE A 24 3.41 -10.88 -7.19
N GLN A 25 4.04 -10.33 -8.23
CA GLN A 25 3.50 -10.38 -9.60
C GLN A 25 3.30 -11.80 -10.12
N GLN A 26 4.01 -12.78 -9.56
CA GLN A 26 3.94 -14.16 -10.02
C GLN A 26 2.88 -14.97 -9.29
N THR A 27 2.13 -14.34 -8.40
CA THR A 27 1.07 -15.02 -7.66
C THR A 27 -0.22 -15.11 -8.46
N PRO A 28 -1.04 -16.15 -8.22
CA PRO A 28 -2.37 -16.22 -8.82
C PRO A 28 -3.26 -15.03 -8.45
N SER A 29 -3.13 -14.54 -7.21
CA SER A 29 -3.89 -13.35 -6.76
C SER A 29 -3.65 -12.15 -7.66
N PHE A 30 -2.39 -11.92 -8.01
CA PHE A 30 -2.04 -10.80 -8.90
C PHE A 30 -2.61 -11.00 -10.31
N SER A 31 -2.45 -12.20 -10.86
CA SER A 31 -2.89 -12.49 -12.24
C SER A 31 -4.41 -12.39 -12.41
N LYS A 32 -5.17 -12.55 -11.33
CA LYS A 32 -6.64 -12.45 -11.35
C LYS A 32 -7.16 -11.03 -11.18
N MET A 33 -6.30 -10.07 -10.89
CA MET A 33 -6.72 -8.68 -10.73
C MET A 33 -7.09 -8.06 -12.07
N PHE A 34 -7.96 -7.04 -12.02
CA PHE A 34 -8.24 -6.25 -13.21
C PHE A 34 -6.95 -5.61 -13.73
N LYS A 35 -6.91 -5.40 -15.04
CA LYS A 35 -5.71 -4.88 -15.70
C LYS A 35 -5.25 -3.54 -15.12
N TYR A 36 -6.17 -2.64 -14.79
CA TYR A 36 -5.79 -1.35 -14.23
C TYR A 36 -5.10 -1.51 -12.87
N CYS A 37 -5.52 -2.48 -12.06
CA CYS A 37 -4.85 -2.80 -10.80
C CYS A 37 -3.44 -3.30 -11.03
N GLN A 38 -3.26 -4.19 -11.97
CA GLN A 38 -1.93 -4.72 -12.31
C GLN A 38 -0.99 -3.61 -12.78
N GLN A 39 -1.50 -2.66 -13.58
CA GLN A 39 -0.71 -1.56 -14.10
C GLN A 39 -0.28 -0.57 -13.02
N GLU A 40 -1.09 -0.38 -11.99
CA GLU A 40 -0.78 0.56 -10.91
C GLU A 40 -0.04 -0.07 -9.73
N ALA A 41 0.00 -1.40 -9.67
CA ALA A 41 0.51 -2.13 -8.50
C ALA A 41 1.96 -1.77 -8.15
N GLU A 42 2.83 -1.68 -9.14
CA GLU A 42 4.24 -1.35 -8.91
C GLU A 42 4.39 0.03 -8.27
N TYR A 43 3.67 1.02 -8.80
CA TYR A 43 3.70 2.38 -8.26
C TYR A 43 3.21 2.43 -6.82
N ILE A 44 2.18 1.66 -6.51
CA ILE A 44 1.61 1.59 -5.15
C ILE A 44 2.61 0.97 -4.18
N VAL A 45 3.19 -0.16 -4.54
CA VAL A 45 4.17 -0.85 -3.68
C VAL A 45 5.42 -0.01 -3.50
N ASP A 46 5.92 0.61 -4.57
CA ASP A 46 7.09 1.49 -4.49
C ASP A 46 6.81 2.69 -3.58
N ALA A 47 5.64 3.30 -3.71
CA ALA A 47 5.26 4.44 -2.86
C ALA A 47 5.22 4.03 -1.38
N LEU A 48 4.67 2.86 -1.08
CA LEU A 48 4.60 2.36 0.30
C LEU A 48 6.00 2.12 0.87
N GLY A 49 6.87 1.47 0.12
CA GLY A 49 8.24 1.22 0.55
C GLY A 49 9.00 2.51 0.80
N ASP A 50 8.88 3.47 -0.12
CA ASP A 50 9.54 4.77 0.02
C ASP A 50 8.99 5.55 1.22
N PHE A 51 7.69 5.59 1.41
CA PHE A 51 7.09 6.31 2.53
C PHE A 51 7.47 5.70 3.88
N LEU A 52 7.47 4.38 3.98
CA LEU A 52 7.87 3.70 5.20
C LEU A 52 9.32 4.01 5.56
N TYR A 53 10.21 4.03 4.59
CA TYR A 53 11.59 4.39 4.89
C TYR A 53 11.76 5.89 5.13
N ASN A 54 11.18 6.75 4.30
CA ASN A 54 11.37 8.20 4.40
C ASN A 54 10.79 8.78 5.69
N TYR A 55 9.66 8.27 6.17
CA TYR A 55 9.00 8.82 7.35
C TYR A 55 9.25 8.04 8.63
N GLU A 56 9.52 6.74 8.54
CA GLU A 56 9.65 5.90 9.72
C GLU A 56 10.97 5.14 9.79
N LEU A 57 11.83 5.28 8.79
CA LEU A 57 13.14 4.62 8.69
C LEU A 57 13.03 3.10 8.80
N ILE A 58 11.97 2.52 8.23
CA ILE A 58 11.69 1.10 8.30
C ILE A 58 12.03 0.45 6.97
N GLU A 59 12.82 -0.61 7.03
CA GLU A 59 13.15 -1.46 5.89
C GLU A 59 12.11 -2.60 5.78
N PRO A 60 12.04 -3.28 4.61
CA PRO A 60 11.00 -4.31 4.39
C PRO A 60 10.96 -5.40 5.45
N GLU A 61 12.09 -5.78 6.03
CA GLU A 61 12.15 -6.81 7.07
C GLU A 61 11.39 -6.41 8.34
N ALA A 62 11.19 -5.12 8.54
CA ALA A 62 10.52 -4.59 9.73
C ALA A 62 9.12 -4.05 9.44
N TRP A 63 8.59 -4.23 8.22
CA TRP A 63 7.22 -3.80 7.90
C TRP A 63 6.22 -4.46 8.83
N THR A 64 5.29 -3.66 9.36
CA THR A 64 4.16 -4.16 10.13
C THR A 64 2.86 -3.75 9.49
N THR A 65 1.78 -4.45 9.82
CA THR A 65 0.45 -4.12 9.31
C THR A 65 0.07 -2.69 9.66
N ASP A 66 0.25 -2.29 10.91
CA ASP A 66 -0.14 -0.96 11.38
C ASP A 66 0.60 0.16 10.66
N GLN A 67 1.92 0.01 10.49
CA GLN A 67 2.73 1.02 9.84
C GLN A 67 2.42 1.09 8.34
N PHE A 68 2.22 -0.07 7.72
CA PHE A 68 1.87 -0.16 6.31
C PHE A 68 0.57 0.60 6.02
N VAL A 69 -0.47 0.32 6.80
CA VAL A 69 -1.76 1.00 6.65
C VAL A 69 -1.66 2.48 7.01
N GLY A 70 -0.85 2.81 8.02
CA GLY A 70 -0.62 4.22 8.38
C GLY A 70 -0.09 5.04 7.21
N GLN A 71 0.80 4.47 6.40
CA GLN A 71 1.34 5.18 5.23
C GLN A 71 0.33 5.29 4.08
N VAL A 72 -0.71 4.47 4.05
CA VAL A 72 -1.78 4.64 3.07
C VAL A 72 -2.43 6.02 3.22
N TYR A 73 -2.64 6.47 4.45
CA TYR A 73 -3.15 7.82 4.70
C TYR A 73 -2.23 8.89 4.11
N ASN A 74 -0.94 8.76 4.34
CA ASN A 74 0.03 9.73 3.83
C ASN A 74 0.06 9.76 2.31
N ILE A 75 -0.02 8.60 1.68
CA ILE A 75 -0.07 8.49 0.22
C ILE A 75 -1.30 9.22 -0.32
N GLN A 76 -2.46 9.00 0.29
CA GLN A 76 -3.69 9.66 -0.14
C GLN A 76 -3.66 11.18 0.04
N ARG A 77 -2.98 11.66 1.06
CA ARG A 77 -2.93 13.09 1.39
C ARG A 77 -1.85 13.84 0.62
N LYS A 78 -0.74 13.20 0.30
CA LYS A 78 0.46 13.87 -0.19
C LYS A 78 0.79 13.60 -1.64
N CYS A 79 0.23 12.56 -2.23
CA CYS A 79 0.62 12.14 -3.57
C CYS A 79 -0.42 12.55 -4.62
N MET A 80 0.08 13.05 -5.74
CA MET A 80 -0.76 13.46 -6.87
C MET A 80 -0.67 12.39 -7.97
N TYR A 81 -1.16 11.19 -7.63
CA TYR A 81 -1.20 10.08 -8.57
C TYR A 81 -2.50 10.10 -9.40
N SER A 82 -2.54 9.25 -10.41
CA SER A 82 -3.70 9.12 -11.28
C SER A 82 -4.94 8.59 -10.55
N THR A 83 -6.11 8.80 -11.14
CA THR A 83 -7.36 8.23 -10.64
C THR A 83 -7.26 6.72 -10.53
N ASN A 84 -6.66 6.04 -11.51
CA ASN A 84 -6.50 4.58 -11.48
C ASN A 84 -5.62 4.13 -10.33
N PHE A 85 -4.60 4.90 -9.96
CA PHE A 85 -3.78 4.60 -8.79
C PHE A 85 -4.64 4.52 -7.53
N PHE A 86 -5.42 5.56 -7.25
CA PHE A 86 -6.26 5.60 -6.04
C PHE A 86 -7.38 4.55 -6.09
N LYS A 87 -7.87 4.25 -7.28
CA LYS A 87 -8.87 3.22 -7.47
C LYS A 87 -8.33 1.82 -7.16
N ALA A 88 -7.08 1.57 -7.52
CA ALA A 88 -6.43 0.28 -7.29
C ALA A 88 -5.87 0.13 -5.86
N LEU A 89 -5.60 1.25 -5.18
CA LEU A 89 -4.87 1.29 -3.92
C LEU A 89 -5.40 0.31 -2.85
N PRO A 90 -6.69 0.29 -2.50
CA PRO A 90 -7.18 -0.61 -1.47
C PRO A 90 -6.94 -2.09 -1.80
N LYS A 91 -7.21 -2.46 -3.03
CA LYS A 91 -7.10 -3.85 -3.48
C LYS A 91 -5.65 -4.32 -3.47
N ILE A 92 -4.74 -3.49 -3.98
CA ILE A 92 -3.32 -3.83 -3.99
C ILE A 92 -2.79 -3.94 -2.57
N ILE A 93 -3.13 -3.01 -1.70
CA ILE A 93 -2.70 -3.05 -0.29
C ILE A 93 -3.15 -4.34 0.39
N TYR A 94 -4.41 -4.70 0.21
CA TYR A 94 -4.93 -5.93 0.81
C TYR A 94 -4.17 -7.17 0.31
N HIS A 95 -4.11 -7.36 -0.99
CA HIS A 95 -3.49 -8.57 -1.55
C HIS A 95 -1.98 -8.62 -1.32
N PHE A 96 -1.31 -7.48 -1.38
CA PHE A 96 0.12 -7.42 -1.09
C PHE A 96 0.40 -7.72 0.38
N SER A 97 -0.43 -7.23 1.30
CA SER A 97 -0.31 -7.53 2.73
C SER A 97 -0.48 -9.03 3.01
N ILE A 98 -1.46 -9.66 2.37
CA ILE A 98 -1.66 -11.12 2.48
C ILE A 98 -0.43 -11.87 1.94
N PHE A 99 0.11 -11.41 0.81
CA PHE A 99 1.33 -12.00 0.25
C PHE A 99 2.50 -11.90 1.23
N CYS A 100 2.71 -10.72 1.82
CA CYS A 100 3.79 -10.52 2.79
C CYS A 100 3.61 -11.42 4.02
N GLU A 101 2.38 -11.53 4.52
CA GLU A 101 2.08 -12.40 5.66
C GLU A 101 2.43 -13.86 5.35
N LYS A 102 2.01 -14.36 4.20
CA LYS A 102 2.25 -15.74 3.80
C LYS A 102 3.72 -16.06 3.55
N ASN A 103 4.51 -15.08 3.15
CA ASN A 103 5.91 -15.26 2.80
C ASN A 103 6.87 -14.77 3.90
N ASN A 104 6.34 -14.46 5.07
CA ASN A 104 7.13 -14.01 6.24
C ASN A 104 7.98 -12.77 5.93
N ILE A 105 7.45 -11.87 5.12
CA ILE A 105 8.06 -10.57 4.83
C ILE A 105 7.53 -9.60 5.87
N GLY A 106 8.42 -9.06 6.70
CA GLY A 106 8.01 -8.20 7.80
C GLY A 106 7.24 -8.99 8.88
N ALA A 107 6.38 -8.29 9.61
CA ALA A 107 5.57 -8.86 10.69
C ALA A 107 4.08 -8.54 10.49
N PHE A 108 3.52 -8.98 9.37
CA PHE A 108 2.11 -8.79 9.08
C PHE A 108 1.26 -9.79 9.87
N LYS A 109 0.09 -9.34 10.32
CA LYS A 109 -0.85 -10.16 11.07
C LYS A 109 -2.16 -10.27 10.31
N LYS A 110 -2.58 -11.50 10.04
CA LYS A 110 -3.78 -11.78 9.25
C LYS A 110 -5.03 -11.11 9.84
N GLU A 111 -5.20 -11.18 11.15
CA GLU A 111 -6.36 -10.59 11.82
C GLU A 111 -6.43 -9.07 11.61
N LYS A 112 -5.27 -8.42 11.65
CA LYS A 112 -5.20 -6.98 11.41
C LYS A 112 -5.47 -6.63 9.95
N ILE A 113 -4.97 -7.42 9.02
CA ILE A 113 -5.25 -7.22 7.59
C ILE A 113 -6.76 -7.28 7.35
N GLU A 114 -7.43 -8.26 7.93
CA GLU A 114 -8.88 -8.40 7.80
C GLU A 114 -9.65 -7.24 8.43
N THR A 115 -9.17 -6.72 9.57
CA THR A 115 -9.76 -5.55 10.22
C THR A 115 -9.65 -4.32 9.31
N TYR A 116 -8.48 -4.08 8.74
CA TYR A 116 -8.28 -2.96 7.82
C TYR A 116 -9.08 -3.13 6.53
N GLN A 117 -9.26 -4.36 6.07
CA GLN A 117 -10.11 -4.66 4.93
C GLN A 117 -11.52 -4.12 5.16
N GLN A 118 -12.07 -4.37 6.34
CA GLN A 118 -13.39 -3.88 6.70
C GLN A 118 -13.45 -2.36 6.76
N GLU A 119 -12.46 -1.73 7.38
CA GLU A 119 -12.36 -0.28 7.46
C GLU A 119 -12.29 0.38 6.08
N LEU A 120 -11.50 -0.20 5.18
CA LEU A 120 -11.39 0.28 3.81
C LEU A 120 -12.72 0.14 3.07
N ARG A 121 -13.42 -0.98 3.28
CA ARG A 121 -14.73 -1.23 2.69
C ARG A 121 -15.78 -0.22 3.15
N GLU A 122 -15.72 0.19 4.41
CA GLU A 122 -16.66 1.14 5.00
C GLU A 122 -16.32 2.60 4.66
N GLY A 123 -15.24 2.84 3.93
CA GLY A 123 -14.82 4.18 3.58
C GLY A 123 -14.21 4.93 4.75
N TYR A 124 -13.41 4.25 5.52
CA TYR A 124 -12.80 4.75 6.75
C TYR A 124 -11.91 5.98 6.58
N TYR A 125 -11.51 6.30 5.37
CA TYR A 125 -10.56 7.39 5.12
C TYR A 125 -11.14 8.75 5.54
N ASP A 126 -10.25 9.58 6.07
CA ASP A 126 -10.59 10.87 6.62
C ASP A 126 -11.13 11.82 5.54
N ASP A 127 -12.38 12.24 5.69
CA ASP A 127 -13.06 13.11 4.75
C ASP A 127 -12.47 14.53 4.71
N THR A 128 -11.62 14.92 5.67
CA THR A 128 -11.07 16.26 5.74
C THR A 128 -10.15 16.60 4.57
N PHE A 129 -9.68 15.62 3.82
CA PHE A 129 -8.70 15.81 2.77
C PHE A 129 -9.25 15.69 1.35
N HIS A 130 -10.56 15.56 1.19
CA HIS A 130 -11.13 15.31 -0.13
C HIS A 130 -11.53 16.56 -0.92
N SER A 131 -11.44 17.74 -0.34
CA SER A 131 -11.91 18.96 -1.01
C SER A 131 -11.24 19.23 -2.36
N SER A 132 -9.92 19.09 -2.45
CA SER A 132 -9.19 19.22 -3.71
C SER A 132 -9.06 17.90 -4.49
N TRP A 133 -9.58 16.83 -3.93
CA TRP A 133 -9.48 15.48 -4.49
C TRP A 133 -10.83 14.79 -4.55
N GLU A 134 -11.90 15.55 -4.58
CA GLU A 134 -13.25 15.02 -4.37
C GLU A 134 -13.61 13.93 -5.37
N GLU A 135 -13.29 14.12 -6.66
CA GLU A 135 -13.56 13.10 -7.67
C GLU A 135 -12.84 11.79 -7.33
N GLY A 136 -11.56 11.88 -7.01
CA GLY A 136 -10.78 10.71 -6.61
C GLY A 136 -11.31 10.07 -5.32
N TYR A 137 -11.70 10.92 -4.36
CA TYR A 137 -12.31 10.43 -3.11
C TYR A 137 -13.60 9.68 -3.36
N GLN A 138 -14.50 10.20 -4.19
CA GLN A 138 -15.76 9.52 -4.50
C GLN A 138 -15.52 8.19 -5.20
N ILE A 139 -14.55 8.13 -6.10
CA ILE A 139 -14.17 6.89 -6.78
C ILE A 139 -13.65 5.87 -5.76
N ARG A 140 -12.77 6.29 -4.85
CA ARG A 140 -12.24 5.40 -3.80
C ARG A 140 -13.36 4.86 -2.91
N LYS A 141 -14.24 5.73 -2.45
CA LYS A 141 -15.36 5.37 -1.60
C LYS A 141 -16.26 4.34 -2.26
N LYS A 142 -16.59 4.55 -3.54
CA LYS A 142 -17.40 3.61 -4.31
C LYS A 142 -16.71 2.27 -4.48
N ASN A 143 -15.39 2.27 -4.73
CA ASN A 143 -14.64 1.04 -4.89
C ASN A 143 -14.53 0.24 -3.59
N TYR A 144 -14.47 0.91 -2.44
CA TYR A 144 -14.43 0.22 -1.15
C TYR A 144 -15.68 -0.61 -0.93
N GLU A 145 -16.85 -0.13 -1.38
CA GLU A 145 -18.09 -0.87 -1.28
C GLU A 145 -18.09 -2.16 -2.10
N ASN A 146 -17.34 -2.17 -3.20
CA ASN A 146 -17.29 -3.29 -4.15
C ASN A 146 -15.97 -4.04 -4.14
N TRP A 147 -15.08 -3.74 -3.19
CA TRP A 147 -13.72 -4.25 -3.18
C TRP A 147 -13.66 -5.76 -3.01
N PHE A 148 -14.54 -6.30 -2.23
CA PHE A 148 -14.61 -7.72 -1.92
C PHE A 148 -15.82 -8.34 -2.59
#